data_f8583bf90e1444cda14d895bc2b187fc
#
_entry.id   f8583bf90e1444cda14d895bc2b187fc
#
_cell.length_a   1.000
_cell.length_b   1.000
_cell.length_c   1.000
_cell.angle_alpha   90.00
_cell.angle_beta   90.00
_cell.angle_gamma   90.00
#
_symmetry.space_group_name_H-M   'P 1'
#
loop_
_entity.id
_entity.type
_entity.pdbx_description
1 polymer ?
#
loop_
_entity_poly.entity_id
_entity_poly.type
_entity_poly.pdbx_seq_one_letter_code
_entity_poly.pdbx_strand_id
1 'polypeptide(L)'
;MLLLLWCAWRRVPLFARDGTLWPGLLAGVLFAAEFAAMYLGLQHTTASRLTVFLYTSPFWVALLLTLLVPAERLRRVQWVGLVCAFVAVAFALREGFVQGGAGVTWRGDLLGLAAGALWGLTTVTIRASRLMQVSPEKMLFYQVAVSAVTLPLLSAALGEPWHWQWSAFAGASIAVQTVIGAFVSYLVWMWLLAHYPATKISAFVFLTPIFALIAGALWLGETVTPTLLLSLALVAVGIVLVNRRAPAPLQGK
;
A
#
# COMPACT_ATOMS: atom_id res chain seq x y z
N MET A 1 -16.44 -5.80 10.60
CA MET A 1 -17.89 -6.06 10.50
C MET A 1 -18.38 -6.09 9.05
N LEU A 2 -18.22 -5.05 8.24
CA LEU A 2 -18.66 -5.01 6.84
C LEU A 2 -18.15 -6.20 6.01
N LEU A 3 -16.86 -6.57 6.13
CA LEU A 3 -16.28 -7.71 5.42
C LEU A 3 -16.95 -9.03 5.80
N LEU A 4 -17.28 -9.24 7.07
CA LEU A 4 -17.98 -10.46 7.52
C LEU A 4 -19.40 -10.53 6.95
N LEU A 5 -20.13 -9.42 6.94
CA LEU A 5 -21.47 -9.35 6.32
C LEU A 5 -21.40 -9.62 4.82
N TRP A 6 -20.43 -9.03 4.13
CA TRP A 6 -20.17 -9.29 2.72
C TRP A 6 -19.86 -10.75 2.44
N CYS A 7 -18.95 -11.35 3.22
CA CYS A 7 -18.58 -12.76 3.06
C CYS A 7 -19.74 -13.71 3.37
N ALA A 8 -20.56 -13.38 4.37
CA ALA A 8 -21.77 -14.15 4.67
C ALA A 8 -22.78 -14.08 3.51
N TRP A 9 -23.02 -12.90 2.96
CA TRP A 9 -23.89 -12.70 1.79
C TRP A 9 -23.36 -13.43 0.55
N ARG A 10 -22.03 -13.34 0.29
CA ARG A 10 -21.37 -14.00 -0.84
C ARG A 10 -21.11 -15.49 -0.60
N ARG A 11 -21.43 -16.02 0.58
CA ARG A 11 -21.16 -17.41 1.01
C ARG A 11 -19.69 -17.80 0.86
N VAL A 12 -18.76 -16.88 1.16
CA VAL A 12 -17.33 -17.14 1.11
C VAL A 12 -16.91 -18.01 2.30
N PRO A 13 -16.25 -19.17 2.09
CA PRO A 13 -15.86 -20.08 3.17
C PRO A 13 -14.58 -19.57 3.88
N LEU A 14 -14.71 -18.57 4.76
CA LEU A 14 -13.59 -17.95 5.47
C LEU A 14 -12.78 -18.93 6.33
N PHE A 15 -13.44 -19.91 6.93
CA PHE A 15 -12.83 -20.87 7.88
C PHE A 15 -12.53 -22.23 7.25
N ALA A 16 -12.58 -22.37 5.92
CA ALA A 16 -12.22 -23.63 5.25
C ALA A 16 -10.76 -24.00 5.49
N ARG A 17 -10.50 -25.27 5.76
CA ARG A 17 -9.16 -25.84 5.97
C ARG A 17 -8.48 -26.10 4.61
N ASP A 18 -7.92 -25.09 4.00
CA ASP A 18 -7.28 -25.12 2.67
C ASP A 18 -5.74 -24.93 2.73
N GLY A 19 -5.17 -25.00 3.93
CA GLY A 19 -3.73 -24.84 4.16
C GLY A 19 -3.24 -23.39 4.05
N THR A 20 -4.14 -22.39 4.04
CA THR A 20 -3.79 -20.96 3.96
C THR A 20 -3.67 -20.28 5.32
N LEU A 21 -3.92 -20.99 6.43
CA LEU A 21 -3.93 -20.37 7.76
C LEU A 21 -2.58 -19.69 8.09
N TRP A 22 -1.47 -20.43 7.98
CA TRP A 22 -0.16 -19.89 8.34
C TRP A 22 0.30 -18.73 7.45
N PRO A 23 0.26 -18.84 6.10
CA PRO A 23 0.58 -17.68 5.26
C PRO A 23 -0.43 -16.55 5.44
N GLY A 24 -1.70 -16.83 5.75
CA GLY A 24 -2.70 -15.83 6.06
C GLY A 24 -2.40 -15.06 7.35
N LEU A 25 -2.03 -15.78 8.43
CA LEU A 25 -1.62 -15.15 9.68
C LEU A 25 -0.34 -14.32 9.50
N LEU A 26 0.65 -14.84 8.75
CA LEU A 26 1.87 -14.08 8.44
C LEU A 26 1.54 -12.78 7.68
N ALA A 27 0.73 -12.85 6.62
CA ALA A 27 0.29 -11.67 5.89
C ALA A 27 -0.47 -10.69 6.79
N GLY A 28 -1.29 -11.19 7.72
CA GLY A 28 -2.01 -10.37 8.69
C GLY A 28 -1.09 -9.67 9.69
N VAL A 29 -0.08 -10.36 10.21
CA VAL A 29 0.92 -9.78 11.14
C VAL A 29 1.76 -8.73 10.43
N LEU A 30 2.23 -9.00 9.21
CA LEU A 30 2.99 -8.04 8.41
C LEU A 30 2.16 -6.78 8.11
N PHE A 31 0.89 -6.96 7.76
CA PHE A 31 -0.04 -5.87 7.52
C PHE A 31 -0.31 -5.04 8.78
N ALA A 32 -0.56 -5.67 9.92
CA ALA A 32 -0.72 -4.96 11.19
C ALA A 32 0.55 -4.20 11.60
N ALA A 33 1.73 -4.83 11.43
CA ALA A 33 3.02 -4.21 11.73
C ALA A 33 3.32 -3.02 10.80
N GLU A 34 2.91 -3.09 9.52
CA GLU A 34 2.97 -1.97 8.58
C GLU A 34 2.21 -0.76 9.12
N PHE A 35 0.95 -0.94 9.52
CA PHE A 35 0.14 0.15 10.08
C PHE A 35 0.72 0.68 11.40
N ALA A 36 1.19 -0.20 12.28
CA ALA A 36 1.85 0.20 13.51
C ALA A 36 3.08 1.07 13.21
N ALA A 37 3.96 0.64 12.30
CA ALA A 37 5.13 1.40 11.89
C ALA A 37 4.76 2.75 11.26
N MET A 38 3.72 2.77 10.42
CA MET A 38 3.22 3.99 9.78
C MET A 38 2.70 5.01 10.81
N TYR A 39 1.82 4.59 11.72
CA TYR A 39 1.24 5.49 12.73
C TYR A 39 2.27 5.96 13.77
N LEU A 40 3.16 5.09 14.23
CA LEU A 40 4.27 5.47 15.10
C LEU A 40 5.26 6.40 14.36
N GLY A 41 5.49 6.17 13.07
CA GLY A 41 6.31 7.02 12.24
C GLY A 41 5.77 8.45 12.15
N LEU A 42 4.46 8.63 12.02
CA LEU A 42 3.81 9.95 11.98
C LEU A 42 4.02 10.79 13.25
N GLN A 43 4.34 10.16 14.38
CA GLN A 43 4.70 10.88 15.60
C GLN A 43 6.12 11.48 15.54
N HIS A 44 6.95 11.04 14.58
CA HIS A 44 8.37 11.38 14.50
C HIS A 44 8.79 11.97 13.14
N THR A 45 7.87 12.10 12.18
CA THR A 45 8.14 12.71 10.87
C THR A 45 6.86 13.31 10.27
N THR A 46 7.01 14.05 9.17
CA THR A 46 5.85 14.60 8.46
C THR A 46 5.17 13.52 7.58
N ALA A 47 3.87 13.71 7.31
CA ALA A 47 3.12 12.81 6.44
C ALA A 47 3.77 12.68 5.04
N SER A 48 4.30 13.78 4.49
CA SER A 48 4.98 13.78 3.20
C SER A 48 6.25 12.94 3.20
N ARG A 49 7.09 13.07 4.26
CA ARG A 49 8.32 12.26 4.40
C ARG A 49 7.98 10.78 4.57
N LEU A 50 7.05 10.47 5.48
CA LEU A 50 6.58 9.11 5.69
C LEU A 50 6.08 8.48 4.39
N THR A 51 5.29 9.22 3.60
CA THR A 51 4.74 8.78 2.32
C THR A 51 5.85 8.43 1.33
N VAL A 52 6.91 9.24 1.22
CA VAL A 52 8.05 8.92 0.34
C VAL A 52 8.68 7.57 0.73
N PHE A 53 8.92 7.34 2.01
CA PHE A 53 9.51 6.09 2.48
C PHE A 53 8.54 4.90 2.35
N LEU A 54 7.25 5.09 2.62
CA LEU A 54 6.22 4.08 2.43
C LEU A 54 6.15 3.62 0.97
N TYR A 55 6.28 4.55 0.01
CA TYR A 55 6.29 4.23 -1.42
C TYR A 55 7.59 3.59 -1.94
N THR A 56 8.49 3.20 -1.05
CA THR A 56 9.53 2.22 -1.40
C THR A 56 8.98 0.80 -1.56
N SER A 57 7.72 0.54 -1.14
CA SER A 57 7.11 -0.79 -1.19
C SER A 57 7.18 -1.48 -2.56
N PRO A 58 7.00 -0.83 -3.73
CA PRO A 58 7.15 -1.47 -5.02
C PRO A 58 8.57 -2.00 -5.31
N PHE A 59 9.61 -1.39 -4.71
CA PHE A 59 10.97 -1.90 -4.83
C PHE A 59 11.15 -3.20 -4.05
N TRP A 60 10.57 -3.28 -2.84
CA TRP A 60 10.58 -4.51 -2.04
C TRP A 60 9.83 -5.63 -2.74
N VAL A 61 8.64 -5.34 -3.31
CA VAL A 61 7.88 -6.29 -4.13
C VAL A 61 8.72 -6.77 -5.31
N ALA A 62 9.30 -5.85 -6.09
CA ALA A 62 10.07 -6.17 -7.28
C ALA A 62 11.31 -7.01 -6.95
N LEU A 63 12.06 -6.62 -5.90
CA LEU A 63 13.26 -7.32 -5.47
C LEU A 63 12.95 -8.75 -5.01
N LEU A 64 12.01 -8.90 -4.09
CA LEU A 64 11.71 -10.18 -3.46
C LEU A 64 10.99 -11.14 -4.41
N LEU A 65 10.03 -10.66 -5.21
CA LEU A 65 9.35 -11.52 -6.18
C LEU A 65 10.26 -11.95 -7.32
N THR A 66 11.25 -11.14 -7.71
CA THR A 66 12.26 -11.56 -8.67
C THR A 66 13.02 -12.81 -8.21
N LEU A 67 13.20 -12.98 -6.90
CA LEU A 67 13.88 -14.13 -6.29
C LEU A 67 12.94 -15.33 -6.10
N LEU A 68 11.69 -15.08 -5.70
CA LEU A 68 10.74 -16.12 -5.25
C LEU A 68 9.80 -16.59 -6.36
N VAL A 69 9.43 -15.71 -7.30
CA VAL A 69 8.45 -15.97 -8.36
C VAL A 69 9.04 -15.57 -9.71
N PRO A 70 9.69 -16.49 -10.44
CA PRO A 70 10.37 -16.16 -11.71
C PRO A 70 9.50 -15.45 -12.75
N ALA A 71 8.19 -15.73 -12.76
CA ALA A 71 7.21 -15.09 -13.66
C ALA A 71 7.00 -13.58 -13.37
N GLU A 72 7.41 -13.10 -12.21
CA GLU A 72 7.29 -11.70 -11.77
C GLU A 72 8.58 -10.89 -11.97
N ARG A 73 9.62 -11.48 -12.58
CA ARG A 73 10.90 -10.81 -12.81
C ARG A 73 10.75 -9.56 -13.67
N LEU A 74 11.28 -8.45 -13.17
CA LEU A 74 11.34 -7.20 -13.91
C LEU A 74 12.56 -7.15 -14.84
N ARG A 75 12.34 -6.61 -16.03
CA ARG A 75 13.39 -6.29 -17.01
C ARG A 75 14.06 -4.96 -16.63
N ARG A 76 15.27 -4.71 -17.16
CA ARG A 76 16.00 -3.43 -16.89
C ARG A 76 15.16 -2.18 -17.17
N VAL A 77 14.41 -2.16 -18.28
CA VAL A 77 13.50 -1.03 -18.63
C VAL A 77 12.41 -0.83 -17.58
N GLN A 78 11.88 -1.90 -17.01
CA GLN A 78 10.85 -1.83 -15.98
C GLN A 78 11.42 -1.33 -14.64
N TRP A 79 12.67 -1.69 -14.30
CA TRP A 79 13.40 -1.11 -13.19
C TRP A 79 13.61 0.40 -13.36
N VAL A 80 14.00 0.84 -14.56
CA VAL A 80 14.11 2.28 -14.88
C VAL A 80 12.76 2.97 -14.69
N GLY A 81 11.66 2.35 -15.15
CA GLY A 81 10.30 2.88 -14.94
C GLY A 81 9.95 3.01 -13.46
N LEU A 82 10.27 2.01 -12.65
CA LEU A 82 10.02 2.00 -11.21
C LEU A 82 10.79 3.14 -10.50
N VAL A 83 12.09 3.29 -10.80
CA VAL A 83 12.92 4.38 -10.27
C VAL A 83 12.39 5.74 -10.72
N CYS A 84 12.03 5.89 -11.99
CA CYS A 84 11.48 7.14 -12.53
C CYS A 84 10.19 7.55 -11.78
N ALA A 85 9.24 6.62 -11.59
CA ALA A 85 8.01 6.89 -10.86
C ALA A 85 8.27 7.27 -9.39
N PHE A 86 9.19 6.58 -8.72
CA PHE A 86 9.56 6.91 -7.35
C PHE A 86 10.20 8.30 -7.21
N VAL A 87 11.17 8.62 -8.08
CA VAL A 87 11.83 9.93 -8.08
C VAL A 87 10.81 11.04 -8.34
N ALA A 88 9.85 10.81 -9.23
CA ALA A 88 8.78 11.77 -9.49
C ALA A 88 7.91 12.04 -8.25
N VAL A 89 7.55 11.01 -7.49
CA VAL A 89 6.80 11.16 -6.23
C VAL A 89 7.65 11.88 -5.18
N ALA A 90 8.91 11.49 -5.01
CA ALA A 90 9.81 12.15 -4.07
C ALA A 90 9.99 13.65 -4.41
N PHE A 91 10.05 13.97 -5.71
CA PHE A 91 10.12 15.35 -6.19
C PHE A 91 8.82 16.13 -5.95
N ALA A 92 7.65 15.51 -6.17
CA ALA A 92 6.35 16.13 -5.88
C ALA A 92 6.19 16.48 -4.39
N LEU A 93 6.68 15.60 -3.51
CA LEU A 93 6.57 15.75 -2.05
C LEU A 93 7.76 16.50 -1.41
N ARG A 94 8.70 17.00 -2.22
CA ARG A 94 9.98 17.59 -1.74
C ARG A 94 9.81 18.71 -0.73
N GLU A 95 8.79 19.55 -0.87
CA GLU A 95 8.56 20.69 0.03
C GLU A 95 8.26 20.22 1.45
N GLY A 96 7.35 19.26 1.61
CA GLY A 96 7.08 18.63 2.90
C GLY A 96 8.26 17.80 3.42
N PHE A 97 9.16 17.36 2.53
CA PHE A 97 10.38 16.66 2.91
C PHE A 97 11.46 17.61 3.45
N VAL A 98 11.61 18.78 2.87
CA VAL A 98 12.63 19.79 3.24
C VAL A 98 12.18 20.64 4.41
N GLN A 99 10.90 20.99 4.49
CA GLN A 99 10.33 21.85 5.56
C GLN A 99 10.10 21.11 6.88
N GLY A 100 10.67 19.93 7.07
CA GLY A 100 10.58 19.16 8.29
C GLY A 100 10.92 20.02 9.51
N GLY A 101 9.88 20.44 10.27
CA GLY A 101 10.01 21.30 11.45
C GLY A 101 10.64 20.59 12.64
N ALA A 102 10.67 21.28 13.79
CA ALA A 102 11.09 20.71 15.05
C ALA A 102 10.26 19.44 15.36
N GLY A 103 10.93 18.30 15.50
CA GLY A 103 10.29 16.99 15.73
C GLY A 103 10.50 15.95 14.62
N VAL A 104 10.99 16.36 13.45
CA VAL A 104 11.37 15.39 12.39
C VAL A 104 12.64 14.66 12.79
N THR A 105 12.57 13.35 12.89
CA THR A 105 13.69 12.51 13.29
C THR A 105 13.92 11.36 12.31
N TRP A 106 15.17 10.88 12.24
CA TRP A 106 15.53 9.67 11.49
C TRP A 106 14.71 8.43 11.91
N ARG A 107 14.17 8.43 13.15
CA ARG A 107 13.29 7.34 13.64
C ARG A 107 12.00 7.27 12.84
N GLY A 108 11.38 8.43 12.55
CA GLY A 108 10.19 8.49 11.71
C GLY A 108 10.47 8.00 10.28
N ASP A 109 11.61 8.37 9.72
CA ASP A 109 12.02 7.95 8.38
C ASP A 109 12.27 6.43 8.32
N LEU A 110 12.94 5.86 9.34
CA LEU A 110 13.13 4.41 9.45
C LEU A 110 11.81 3.65 9.61
N LEU A 111 10.88 4.17 10.41
CA LEU A 111 9.55 3.59 10.56
C LEU A 111 8.77 3.62 9.24
N GLY A 112 8.88 4.72 8.47
CA GLY A 112 8.30 4.82 7.14
C GLY A 112 8.90 3.81 6.16
N LEU A 113 10.22 3.65 6.17
CA LEU A 113 10.91 2.65 5.35
C LEU A 113 10.52 1.23 5.75
N ALA A 114 10.44 0.95 7.06
CA ALA A 114 9.97 -0.33 7.58
C ALA A 114 8.53 -0.61 7.17
N ALA A 115 7.64 0.38 7.23
CA ALA A 115 6.26 0.26 6.75
C ALA A 115 6.21 -0.09 5.25
N GLY A 116 7.02 0.57 4.41
CA GLY A 116 7.15 0.24 2.98
C GLY A 116 7.66 -1.19 2.74
N ALA A 117 8.63 -1.64 3.52
CA ALA A 117 9.15 -3.01 3.47
C ALA A 117 8.08 -4.04 3.90
N LEU A 118 7.37 -3.77 5.00
CA LEU A 118 6.29 -4.62 5.52
C LEU A 118 5.13 -4.74 4.52
N TRP A 119 4.73 -3.65 3.88
CA TRP A 119 3.76 -3.68 2.78
C TRP A 119 4.23 -4.56 1.62
N GLY A 120 5.49 -4.37 1.18
CA GLY A 120 6.10 -5.21 0.16
C GLY A 120 6.09 -6.69 0.55
N LEU A 121 6.50 -7.01 1.79
CA LEU A 121 6.50 -8.37 2.33
C LEU A 121 5.10 -8.98 2.43
N THR A 122 4.08 -8.20 2.81
CA THR A 122 2.68 -8.65 2.80
C THR A 122 2.26 -9.08 1.40
N THR A 123 2.54 -8.24 0.39
CA THR A 123 2.26 -8.52 -1.02
C THR A 123 3.01 -9.77 -1.51
N VAL A 124 4.29 -9.89 -1.17
CA VAL A 124 5.12 -11.06 -1.51
C VAL A 124 4.59 -12.34 -0.85
N THR A 125 4.21 -12.26 0.44
CA THR A 125 3.64 -13.40 1.17
C THR A 125 2.37 -13.91 0.50
N ILE A 126 1.48 -13.00 0.09
CA ILE A 126 0.27 -13.36 -0.65
C ILE A 126 0.65 -14.04 -1.97
N ARG A 127 1.54 -13.43 -2.73
CA ARG A 127 1.88 -13.81 -4.09
C ARG A 127 2.69 -15.11 -4.18
N ALA A 128 3.57 -15.36 -3.21
CA ALA A 128 4.45 -16.53 -3.17
C ALA A 128 3.85 -17.72 -2.38
N SER A 129 2.59 -17.63 -1.93
CA SER A 129 1.98 -18.66 -1.09
C SER A 129 0.66 -19.18 -1.67
N ARG A 130 0.05 -20.15 -0.94
CA ARG A 130 -1.27 -20.68 -1.26
C ARG A 130 -2.41 -19.67 -1.12
N LEU A 131 -2.17 -18.48 -0.60
CA LEU A 131 -3.17 -17.41 -0.55
C LEU A 131 -3.69 -17.01 -1.93
N MET A 132 -2.90 -17.22 -2.98
CA MET A 132 -3.35 -17.02 -4.37
C MET A 132 -4.46 -17.99 -4.82
N GLN A 133 -4.72 -19.05 -4.08
CA GLN A 133 -5.73 -20.06 -4.41
C GLN A 133 -7.07 -19.80 -3.72
N VAL A 134 -7.15 -18.81 -2.85
CA VAL A 134 -8.39 -18.44 -2.14
C VAL A 134 -8.94 -17.11 -2.65
N SER A 135 -10.19 -16.82 -2.28
CA SER A 135 -10.85 -15.59 -2.72
C SER A 135 -10.18 -14.32 -2.15
N PRO A 136 -10.27 -13.18 -2.86
CA PRO A 136 -9.79 -11.88 -2.37
C PRO A 136 -10.34 -11.52 -0.99
N GLU A 137 -11.58 -11.86 -0.71
CA GLU A 137 -12.23 -11.63 0.58
C GLU A 137 -11.53 -12.39 1.71
N LYS A 138 -11.14 -13.65 1.47
CA LYS A 138 -10.42 -14.46 2.48
C LYS A 138 -9.00 -13.93 2.69
N MET A 139 -8.30 -13.49 1.64
CA MET A 139 -7.01 -12.82 1.78
C MET A 139 -7.10 -11.58 2.65
N LEU A 140 -8.09 -10.72 2.40
CA LEU A 140 -8.33 -9.52 3.18
C LEU A 140 -8.76 -9.86 4.61
N PHE A 141 -9.57 -10.91 4.79
CA PHE A 141 -10.03 -11.33 6.11
C PHE A 141 -8.88 -11.63 7.07
N TYR A 142 -7.83 -12.35 6.62
CA TYR A 142 -6.66 -12.60 7.46
C TYR A 142 -6.00 -11.30 7.94
N GLN A 143 -5.81 -10.33 7.05
CA GLN A 143 -5.18 -9.06 7.38
C GLN A 143 -6.01 -8.25 8.37
N VAL A 144 -7.31 -8.11 8.10
CA VAL A 144 -8.22 -7.34 8.96
C VAL A 144 -8.45 -8.03 10.30
N ALA A 145 -8.58 -9.36 10.33
CA ALA A 145 -8.81 -10.11 11.58
C ALA A 145 -7.60 -10.03 12.52
N VAL A 146 -6.38 -10.18 12.00
CA VAL A 146 -5.16 -10.03 12.80
C VAL A 146 -5.02 -8.59 13.28
N SER A 147 -5.21 -7.60 12.41
CA SER A 147 -5.12 -6.18 12.78
C SER A 147 -6.15 -5.77 13.83
N ALA A 148 -7.38 -6.31 13.75
CA ALA A 148 -8.44 -6.02 14.71
C ALA A 148 -8.11 -6.50 16.13
N VAL A 149 -7.20 -7.46 16.28
CA VAL A 149 -6.72 -7.94 17.58
C VAL A 149 -5.42 -7.25 17.98
N THR A 150 -4.46 -7.18 17.06
CA THR A 150 -3.10 -6.75 17.39
C THR A 150 -2.98 -5.24 17.58
N LEU A 151 -3.66 -4.42 16.76
CA LEU A 151 -3.55 -2.96 16.85
C LEU A 151 -4.17 -2.39 18.13
N PRO A 152 -5.38 -2.79 18.58
CA PRO A 152 -5.89 -2.35 19.89
C PRO A 152 -5.03 -2.80 21.07
N LEU A 153 -4.46 -4.02 21.02
CA LEU A 153 -3.55 -4.49 22.07
C LEU A 153 -2.27 -3.67 22.09
N LEU A 154 -1.73 -3.30 20.92
CA LEU A 154 -0.56 -2.43 20.82
C LEU A 154 -0.85 -1.03 21.36
N SER A 155 -1.99 -0.43 20.99
CA SER A 155 -2.43 0.89 21.50
C SER A 155 -2.56 0.87 23.02
N ALA A 156 -3.17 -0.17 23.59
CA ALA A 156 -3.25 -0.33 25.04
C ALA A 156 -1.86 -0.50 25.70
N ALA A 157 -0.96 -1.27 25.09
CA ALA A 157 0.41 -1.48 25.60
C ALA A 157 1.25 -0.20 25.53
N LEU A 158 0.99 0.68 24.59
CA LEU A 158 1.64 2.00 24.45
C LEU A 158 1.02 3.06 25.39
N GLY A 159 -0.05 2.72 26.10
CA GLY A 159 -0.75 3.64 27.00
C GLY A 159 -1.49 4.77 26.28
N GLU A 160 -1.90 4.54 25.03
CA GLU A 160 -2.63 5.55 24.27
C GLU A 160 -4.01 5.80 24.90
N PRO A 161 -4.39 7.08 25.18
CA PRO A 161 -5.68 7.38 25.79
C PRO A 161 -6.80 7.18 24.77
N TRP A 162 -7.79 6.38 25.14
CA TRP A 162 -8.98 6.14 24.31
C TRP A 162 -10.02 7.24 24.56
N HIS A 163 -9.90 8.36 23.83
CA HIS A 163 -10.85 9.46 23.89
C HIS A 163 -11.90 9.34 22.79
N TRP A 164 -13.15 9.23 23.19
CA TRP A 164 -14.29 9.18 22.28
C TRP A 164 -14.98 10.55 22.23
N GLN A 165 -14.55 11.41 21.32
CA GLN A 165 -15.26 12.66 21.02
C GLN A 165 -16.00 12.48 19.69
N TRP A 166 -17.30 12.22 19.79
CA TRP A 166 -18.13 12.05 18.62
C TRP A 166 -18.61 13.39 18.08
N SER A 167 -18.30 13.68 16.81
CA SER A 167 -18.91 14.74 16.03
C SER A 167 -19.48 14.15 14.74
N ALA A 168 -20.42 14.84 14.09
CA ALA A 168 -20.95 14.42 12.80
C ALA A 168 -19.82 14.29 11.74
N PHE A 169 -18.84 15.20 11.78
CA PHE A 169 -17.66 15.15 10.91
C PHE A 169 -16.80 13.92 11.20
N ALA A 170 -16.51 13.61 12.46
CA ALA A 170 -15.73 12.43 12.84
C ALA A 170 -16.46 11.14 12.40
N GLY A 171 -17.78 11.06 12.60
CA GLY A 171 -18.60 9.92 12.16
C GLY A 171 -18.58 9.75 10.64
N ALA A 172 -18.75 10.82 9.88
CA ALA A 172 -18.68 10.80 8.42
C ALA A 172 -17.28 10.39 7.92
N SER A 173 -16.22 10.93 8.53
CA SER A 173 -14.84 10.59 8.20
C SER A 173 -14.53 9.11 8.43
N ILE A 174 -14.94 8.57 9.58
CA ILE A 174 -14.78 7.13 9.91
C ILE A 174 -15.57 6.28 8.91
N ALA A 175 -16.80 6.67 8.57
CA ALA A 175 -17.62 5.94 7.59
C ALA A 175 -16.94 5.90 6.21
N VAL A 176 -16.48 7.03 5.71
CA VAL A 176 -15.76 7.10 4.41
C VAL A 176 -14.47 6.28 4.45
N GLN A 177 -13.66 6.42 5.49
CA GLN A 177 -12.42 5.66 5.63
C GLN A 177 -12.69 4.16 5.74
N THR A 178 -13.74 3.76 6.47
CA THR A 178 -14.09 2.33 6.64
C THR A 178 -14.65 1.73 5.35
N VAL A 179 -15.60 2.42 4.69
CA VAL A 179 -16.29 1.86 3.52
C VAL A 179 -15.42 1.99 2.27
N ILE A 180 -14.93 3.17 1.96
CA ILE A 180 -14.18 3.43 0.73
C ILE A 180 -12.70 3.09 0.94
N GLY A 181 -12.08 3.67 1.95
CA GLY A 181 -10.64 3.57 2.20
C GLY A 181 -10.20 2.16 2.60
N ALA A 182 -10.94 1.47 3.45
CA ALA A 182 -10.55 0.13 3.91
C ALA A 182 -11.30 -0.99 3.18
N PHE A 183 -12.63 -0.99 3.17
CA PHE A 183 -13.37 -2.13 2.65
C PHE A 183 -13.27 -2.24 1.13
N VAL A 184 -13.70 -1.22 0.38
CA VAL A 184 -13.74 -1.28 -1.09
C VAL A 184 -12.34 -1.32 -1.68
N SER A 185 -11.45 -0.41 -1.26
CA SER A 185 -10.13 -0.28 -1.87
C SER A 185 -9.26 -1.52 -1.64
N TYR A 186 -9.26 -2.09 -0.43
CA TYR A 186 -8.49 -3.31 -0.16
C TYR A 186 -9.08 -4.56 -0.82
N LEU A 187 -10.42 -4.66 -0.95
CA LEU A 187 -11.01 -5.74 -1.75
C LEU A 187 -10.60 -5.66 -3.21
N VAL A 188 -10.65 -4.46 -3.79
CA VAL A 188 -10.17 -4.23 -5.16
C VAL A 188 -8.69 -4.55 -5.29
N TRP A 189 -7.87 -4.13 -4.32
CA TRP A 189 -6.44 -4.44 -4.29
C TRP A 189 -6.19 -5.96 -4.24
N MET A 190 -6.88 -6.69 -3.38
CA MET A 190 -6.76 -8.15 -3.30
C MET A 190 -7.22 -8.82 -4.60
N TRP A 191 -8.29 -8.30 -5.21
CA TRP A 191 -8.76 -8.78 -6.51
C TRP A 191 -7.71 -8.54 -7.61
N LEU A 192 -7.10 -7.35 -7.64
CA LEU A 192 -6.02 -7.04 -8.59
C LEU A 192 -4.82 -7.98 -8.39
N LEU A 193 -4.41 -8.21 -7.14
CA LEU A 193 -3.32 -9.15 -6.80
C LEU A 193 -3.62 -10.57 -7.27
N ALA A 194 -4.89 -11.00 -7.23
CA ALA A 194 -5.28 -12.31 -7.71
C ALA A 194 -5.21 -12.46 -9.23
N HIS A 195 -5.39 -11.37 -10.00
CA HIS A 195 -5.54 -11.43 -11.46
C HIS A 195 -4.33 -10.89 -12.24
N TYR A 196 -3.51 -10.03 -11.63
CA TYR A 196 -2.40 -9.34 -12.30
C TYR A 196 -1.07 -9.57 -11.58
N PRO A 197 0.07 -9.49 -12.30
CA PRO A 197 1.39 -9.53 -11.67
C PRO A 197 1.58 -8.41 -10.64
N ALA A 198 1.97 -8.78 -9.43
CA ALA A 198 2.11 -7.83 -8.32
C ALA A 198 3.17 -6.75 -8.60
N THR A 199 4.27 -7.13 -9.26
CA THR A 199 5.32 -6.19 -9.68
C THR A 199 4.82 -5.08 -10.58
N LYS A 200 3.81 -5.36 -11.42
CA LYS A 200 3.21 -4.37 -12.32
C LYS A 200 2.20 -3.48 -11.62
N ILE A 201 1.28 -4.08 -10.84
CA ILE A 201 0.24 -3.30 -10.17
C ILE A 201 0.80 -2.44 -9.05
N SER A 202 1.87 -2.88 -8.37
CA SER A 202 2.51 -2.08 -7.34
C SER A 202 3.04 -0.74 -7.85
N ALA A 203 3.41 -0.63 -9.12
CA ALA A 203 3.82 0.65 -9.71
C ALA A 203 2.67 1.69 -9.76
N PHE A 204 1.40 1.24 -9.84
CA PHE A 204 0.25 2.16 -9.83
C PHE A 204 0.04 2.85 -8.48
N VAL A 205 0.62 2.33 -7.41
CA VAL A 205 0.60 2.96 -6.09
C VAL A 205 1.19 4.38 -6.13
N PHE A 206 2.15 4.63 -7.02
CA PHE A 206 2.73 5.96 -7.23
C PHE A 206 1.73 7.01 -7.76
N LEU A 207 0.55 6.61 -8.23
CA LEU A 207 -0.52 7.55 -8.59
C LEU A 207 -1.23 8.13 -7.37
N THR A 208 -1.20 7.46 -6.22
CA THR A 208 -1.95 7.89 -5.03
C THR A 208 -1.58 9.30 -4.56
N PRO A 209 -0.30 9.66 -4.35
CA PRO A 209 0.05 11.03 -3.97
C PRO A 209 -0.28 12.05 -5.07
N ILE A 210 -0.24 11.64 -6.33
CA ILE A 210 -0.62 12.52 -7.45
C ILE A 210 -2.12 12.82 -7.40
N PHE A 211 -2.97 11.81 -7.15
CA PHE A 211 -4.40 12.03 -6.95
C PHE A 211 -4.70 12.87 -5.71
N ALA A 212 -3.93 12.70 -4.62
CA ALA A 212 -4.07 13.53 -3.43
C ALA A 212 -3.78 15.00 -3.73
N LEU A 213 -2.72 15.29 -4.49
CA LEU A 213 -2.37 16.65 -4.91
C LEU A 213 -3.43 17.26 -5.85
N ILE A 214 -3.97 16.49 -6.79
CA ILE A 214 -5.05 16.94 -7.68
C ILE A 214 -6.32 17.22 -6.86
N ALA A 215 -6.67 16.35 -5.92
CA ALA A 215 -7.82 16.56 -5.06
C ALA A 215 -7.66 17.79 -4.17
N GLY A 216 -6.46 18.06 -3.65
CA GLY A 216 -6.11 19.27 -2.93
C GLY A 216 -6.35 20.53 -3.77
N ALA A 217 -5.90 20.50 -5.04
CA ALA A 217 -6.14 21.62 -5.96
C ALA A 217 -7.64 21.85 -6.25
N LEU A 218 -8.41 20.77 -6.49
CA LEU A 218 -9.82 20.89 -6.89
C LEU A 218 -10.76 21.22 -5.72
N TRP A 219 -10.51 20.65 -4.52
CA TRP A 219 -11.42 20.77 -3.38
C TRP A 219 -10.97 21.80 -2.35
N LEU A 220 -9.65 22.00 -2.20
CA LEU A 220 -9.08 22.95 -1.24
C LEU A 220 -8.59 24.24 -1.90
N GLY A 221 -8.67 24.35 -3.23
CA GLY A 221 -8.22 25.53 -3.98
C GLY A 221 -6.70 25.71 -3.98
N GLU A 222 -5.95 24.62 -3.76
CA GLU A 222 -4.50 24.65 -3.81
C GLU A 222 -3.99 24.94 -5.24
N THR A 223 -2.90 25.69 -5.36
CA THR A 223 -2.35 26.06 -6.67
C THR A 223 -1.70 24.88 -7.37
N VAL A 224 -2.12 24.62 -8.62
CA VAL A 224 -1.46 23.61 -9.47
C VAL A 224 -0.11 24.16 -9.93
N THR A 225 0.97 23.63 -9.39
CA THR A 225 2.33 24.07 -9.72
C THR A 225 2.88 23.34 -10.95
N PRO A 226 3.84 23.94 -11.69
CA PRO A 226 4.56 23.23 -12.75
C PRO A 226 5.26 21.96 -12.25
N THR A 227 5.70 21.95 -10.99
CA THR A 227 6.27 20.78 -10.32
C THR A 227 5.28 19.62 -10.27
N LEU A 228 4.00 19.90 -9.94
CA LEU A 228 2.94 18.89 -9.92
C LEU A 228 2.72 18.29 -11.31
N LEU A 229 2.62 19.14 -12.35
CA LEU A 229 2.42 18.69 -13.73
C LEU A 229 3.61 17.83 -14.23
N LEU A 230 4.83 18.25 -13.95
CA LEU A 230 6.02 17.48 -14.29
C LEU A 230 6.06 16.13 -13.57
N SER A 231 5.74 16.12 -12.28
CA SER A 231 5.69 14.88 -11.49
C SER A 231 4.64 13.91 -12.02
N LEU A 232 3.45 14.41 -12.39
CA LEU A 232 2.40 13.60 -13.00
C LEU A 232 2.87 12.96 -14.32
N ALA A 233 3.51 13.74 -15.19
CA ALA A 233 4.06 13.24 -16.45
C ALA A 233 5.14 12.17 -16.22
N LEU A 234 6.05 12.38 -15.28
CA LEU A 234 7.11 11.41 -14.95
C LEU A 234 6.55 10.12 -14.33
N VAL A 235 5.55 10.22 -13.45
CA VAL A 235 4.85 9.04 -12.90
C VAL A 235 4.18 8.25 -14.02
N ALA A 236 3.46 8.92 -14.93
CA ALA A 236 2.81 8.28 -16.07
C ALA A 236 3.83 7.53 -16.95
N VAL A 237 4.97 8.18 -17.28
CA VAL A 237 6.06 7.53 -18.00
C VAL A 237 6.60 6.32 -17.26
N GLY A 238 6.84 6.44 -15.95
CA GLY A 238 7.31 5.34 -15.10
C GLY A 238 6.37 4.14 -15.13
N ILE A 239 5.07 4.36 -14.97
CA ILE A 239 4.04 3.29 -15.01
C ILE A 239 3.99 2.64 -16.39
N VAL A 240 4.05 3.41 -17.47
CA VAL A 240 4.08 2.88 -18.85
C VAL A 240 5.31 1.99 -19.04
N LEU A 241 6.49 2.40 -18.57
CA LEU A 241 7.72 1.61 -18.67
C LEU A 241 7.63 0.31 -17.88
N VAL A 242 7.10 0.33 -16.64
CA VAL A 242 6.90 -0.88 -15.82
C VAL A 242 5.93 -1.85 -16.49
N ASN A 243 4.89 -1.33 -17.16
CA ASN A 243 3.86 -2.15 -17.79
C ASN A 243 4.15 -2.55 -19.24
N ARG A 244 5.30 -2.13 -19.82
CA ARG A 244 5.67 -2.55 -21.20
C ARG A 244 5.71 -4.06 -21.31
N ARG A 245 5.00 -4.59 -22.33
CA ARG A 245 5.04 -6.01 -22.70
C ARG A 245 6.44 -6.37 -23.20
N ALA A 246 6.88 -7.61 -22.92
CA ALA A 246 8.04 -8.17 -23.63
C ALA A 246 7.74 -8.19 -25.13
N PRO A 247 8.70 -7.86 -26.02
CA PRO A 247 8.58 -8.22 -27.42
C PRO A 247 8.30 -9.73 -27.50
N ALA A 248 7.35 -10.12 -28.35
CA ALA A 248 7.15 -11.54 -28.64
C ALA A 248 8.49 -12.14 -29.08
N PRO A 249 8.86 -13.35 -28.63
CA PRO A 249 10.03 -14.03 -29.18
C PRO A 249 9.87 -14.07 -30.70
N LEU A 250 10.89 -13.61 -31.43
CA LEU A 250 10.93 -13.81 -32.87
C LEU A 250 10.81 -15.32 -33.09
N GLN A 251 9.68 -15.78 -33.61
CA GLN A 251 9.54 -17.15 -34.08
C GLN A 251 10.59 -17.31 -35.19
N GLY A 252 11.69 -18.00 -34.86
CA GLY A 252 12.70 -18.34 -35.83
C GLY A 252 12.04 -19.15 -36.94
N LYS A 253 12.15 -18.67 -38.18
CA LYS A 253 11.83 -19.40 -39.37
C LYS A 253 12.81 -20.54 -39.54
#